data_e66159cdd79ecc484ef10b4ef6d7419b
#
_entry.id   e66159cdd79ecc484ef10b4ef6d7419b
#
_cell.length_a   1.000
_cell.length_b   1.000
_cell.length_c   1.000
_cell.angle_alpha   90.00
_cell.angle_beta   90.00
_cell.angle_gamma   90.00
#
_symmetry.space_group_name_H-M   'P 1'
#
loop_
_entity.id
_entity.type
_entity.pdbx_description
1 polymer ?
#
loop_
_entity_poly.entity_id
_entity_poly.type
_entity_poly.pdbx_seq_one_letter_code
_entity_poly.pdbx_strand_id
1 'polypeptide(L)'
;MKQRLNIWLSLPVAAILIYTVATIFSVSIKDGKKWQSLANAQQLKSTAVSASRGTIYDSNGTVLSQSATVYTVYADPLMLKEKLDDNDKKIEELKGYIAKEDDASKKATYQQRLDATKSGDECLDELVEFLALNLEIDTNTVREKLTKTDTQYIVLKKEVEKTVSTAIEDKLTELGIDGVR
;
A
#
# COMPACT_ATOMS: atom_id res chain seq x y z
N MET A 1 0.26 65.58 18.95
CA MET A 1 1.07 64.42 19.38
C MET A 1 0.69 63.09 18.70
N LYS A 2 -0.58 62.73 18.54
CA LYS A 2 -1.03 61.46 17.95
C LYS A 2 -0.56 61.22 16.51
N GLN A 3 -0.51 62.24 15.63
CA GLN A 3 -0.10 62.07 14.23
C GLN A 3 1.42 61.74 14.06
N ARG A 4 2.27 62.30 14.91
CA ARG A 4 3.73 61.99 14.86
C ARG A 4 4.02 60.58 15.37
N LEU A 5 3.24 60.08 16.34
CA LEU A 5 3.37 58.70 16.84
C LEU A 5 3.00 57.67 15.78
N ASN A 6 1.95 57.93 14.98
CA ASN A 6 1.54 57.04 13.88
C ASN A 6 2.58 56.96 12.78
N ILE A 7 3.27 58.07 12.46
CA ILE A 7 4.35 58.09 11.46
C ILE A 7 5.56 57.27 11.93
N TRP A 8 5.93 57.42 13.22
CA TRP A 8 7.02 56.66 13.81
C TRP A 8 6.74 55.14 13.87
N LEU A 9 5.49 54.75 14.00
CA LEU A 9 5.09 53.36 14.04
C LEU A 9 4.94 52.76 12.63
N SER A 10 4.50 53.56 11.63
CA SER A 10 4.31 53.13 10.26
C SER A 10 5.59 52.90 9.49
N LEU A 11 6.68 53.67 9.82
CA LEU A 11 7.97 53.55 9.16
C LEU A 11 8.62 52.17 9.31
N PRO A 12 8.73 51.57 10.51
CA PRO A 12 9.31 50.24 10.64
C PRO A 12 8.40 49.16 10.00
N VAL A 13 7.09 49.30 10.04
CA VAL A 13 6.15 48.35 9.40
C VAL A 13 6.35 48.41 7.88
N ALA A 14 6.43 49.58 7.28
CA ALA A 14 6.71 49.74 5.84
C ALA A 14 8.08 49.14 5.46
N ALA A 15 9.12 49.35 6.28
CA ALA A 15 10.46 48.78 6.04
C ALA A 15 10.43 47.25 6.06
N ILE A 16 9.72 46.61 7.00
CA ILE A 16 9.56 45.18 7.09
C ILE A 16 8.80 44.65 5.83
N LEU A 17 7.78 45.35 5.40
CA LEU A 17 6.98 44.98 4.23
C LEU A 17 7.80 45.05 2.94
N ILE A 18 8.60 46.07 2.77
CA ILE A 18 9.54 46.19 1.63
C ILE A 18 10.60 45.09 1.67
N TYR A 19 11.15 44.80 2.85
CA TYR A 19 12.11 43.69 3.02
C TYR A 19 11.51 42.33 2.67
N THR A 20 10.30 42.02 3.12
CA THR A 20 9.61 40.74 2.78
C THR A 20 9.32 40.64 1.29
N VAL A 21 8.86 41.68 0.64
CA VAL A 21 8.64 41.69 -0.81
C VAL A 21 9.95 41.48 -1.57
N ALA A 22 11.04 42.13 -1.16
CA ALA A 22 12.36 41.97 -1.78
C ALA A 22 12.90 40.55 -1.63
N THR A 23 12.71 39.93 -0.47
CA THR A 23 13.11 38.53 -0.25
C THR A 23 12.29 37.53 -1.09
N ILE A 24 10.96 37.70 -1.15
CA ILE A 24 10.08 36.89 -2.00
C ILE A 24 10.48 37.04 -3.47
N PHE A 25 10.75 38.26 -3.95
CA PHE A 25 11.19 38.50 -5.31
C PHE A 25 12.51 37.79 -5.62
N SER A 26 13.48 37.89 -4.71
CA SER A 26 14.79 37.25 -4.86
C SER A 26 14.67 35.73 -4.96
N VAL A 27 13.90 35.10 -4.04
CA VAL A 27 13.71 33.62 -4.01
C VAL A 27 12.92 33.14 -5.22
N SER A 28 11.84 33.84 -5.60
CA SER A 28 10.94 33.39 -6.67
C SER A 28 11.53 33.61 -8.07
N ILE A 29 12.21 34.72 -8.31
CA ILE A 29 12.66 35.06 -9.66
C ILE A 29 14.13 34.72 -9.85
N LYS A 30 15.00 35.10 -8.93
CA LYS A 30 16.44 34.89 -9.06
C LYS A 30 16.82 33.43 -8.85
N ASP A 31 16.29 32.81 -7.82
CA ASP A 31 16.59 31.42 -7.45
C ASP A 31 15.55 30.40 -7.94
N GLY A 32 14.47 30.84 -8.62
CA GLY A 32 13.36 29.99 -9.04
C GLY A 32 13.78 28.79 -9.88
N LYS A 33 14.71 28.98 -10.84
CA LYS A 33 15.24 27.87 -11.67
C LYS A 33 15.99 26.84 -10.84
N LYS A 34 16.74 27.26 -9.82
CA LYS A 34 17.48 26.38 -8.91
C LYS A 34 16.51 25.54 -8.09
N TRP A 35 15.47 26.15 -7.53
CA TRP A 35 14.47 25.42 -6.75
C TRP A 35 13.64 24.48 -7.62
N GLN A 36 13.31 24.89 -8.84
CA GLN A 36 12.62 24.03 -9.80
C GLN A 36 13.47 22.81 -10.20
N SER A 37 14.77 22.98 -10.44
CA SER A 37 15.66 21.85 -10.75
C SER A 37 15.80 20.88 -9.58
N LEU A 38 15.89 21.37 -8.35
CA LEU A 38 15.93 20.55 -7.16
C LEU A 38 14.60 19.79 -6.93
N ALA A 39 13.46 20.46 -7.13
CA ALA A 39 12.15 19.82 -7.04
C ALA A 39 11.99 18.73 -8.10
N ASN A 40 12.38 18.99 -9.34
CA ASN A 40 12.36 17.98 -10.41
C ASN A 40 13.29 16.82 -10.11
N ALA A 41 14.47 17.05 -9.55
CA ALA A 41 15.39 15.98 -9.16
C ALA A 41 14.84 15.09 -8.03
N GLN A 42 14.02 15.65 -7.15
CA GLN A 42 13.34 14.88 -6.10
C GLN A 42 12.10 14.15 -6.61
N GLN A 43 11.36 14.75 -7.55
CA GLN A 43 10.13 14.16 -8.11
C GLN A 43 10.42 13.13 -9.20
N LEU A 44 11.43 13.38 -10.03
CA LEU A 44 11.85 12.47 -11.09
C LEU A 44 12.78 11.40 -10.50
N LYS A 45 12.20 10.40 -9.88
CA LYS A 45 12.93 9.18 -9.50
C LYS A 45 13.19 8.40 -10.79
N SER A 46 14.36 8.60 -11.43
CA SER A 46 14.76 7.77 -12.56
C SER A 46 15.03 6.36 -12.05
N THR A 47 14.06 5.47 -12.25
CA THR A 47 14.29 4.05 -12.03
C THR A 47 14.90 3.49 -13.31
N ALA A 48 16.13 3.02 -13.24
CA ALA A 48 16.72 2.30 -14.36
C ALA A 48 15.95 0.98 -14.55
N VAL A 49 15.16 0.92 -15.63
CA VAL A 49 14.50 -0.32 -16.03
C VAL A 49 15.51 -1.11 -16.84
N SER A 50 15.97 -2.24 -16.30
CA SER A 50 16.84 -3.15 -17.04
C SER A 50 16.08 -3.71 -18.24
N ALA A 51 16.70 -3.66 -19.43
CA ALA A 51 16.13 -4.26 -20.62
C ALA A 51 15.97 -5.78 -20.40
N SER A 52 14.87 -6.35 -20.90
CA SER A 52 14.69 -7.81 -20.93
C SER A 52 15.75 -8.44 -21.84
N ARG A 53 16.22 -9.63 -21.47
CA ARG A 53 17.14 -10.40 -22.32
C ARG A 53 16.41 -10.81 -23.60
N GLY A 54 17.11 -10.77 -24.74
CA GLY A 54 16.57 -11.23 -26.01
C GLY A 54 16.38 -12.74 -26.06
N THR A 55 15.50 -13.20 -26.94
CA THR A 55 15.32 -14.63 -27.25
C THR A 55 16.46 -15.13 -28.09
N ILE A 56 16.97 -16.32 -27.82
CA ILE A 56 18.03 -17.02 -28.61
C ILE A 56 17.35 -18.03 -29.53
N TYR A 57 17.66 -17.96 -30.79
CA TYR A 57 17.14 -18.87 -31.83
C TYR A 57 18.24 -19.73 -32.41
N ASP A 58 17.88 -20.89 -32.92
CA ASP A 58 18.78 -21.68 -33.76
C ASP A 58 18.83 -21.15 -35.21
N SER A 59 19.58 -21.79 -36.08
CA SER A 59 19.69 -21.44 -37.50
C SER A 59 18.39 -21.62 -38.30
N ASN A 60 17.42 -22.36 -37.77
CA ASN A 60 16.10 -22.60 -38.34
C ASN A 60 15.01 -21.70 -37.78
N GLY A 61 15.37 -20.81 -36.85
CA GLY A 61 14.42 -19.92 -36.19
C GLY A 61 13.67 -20.53 -34.99
N THR A 62 14.08 -21.72 -34.54
CA THR A 62 13.51 -22.35 -33.36
C THR A 62 14.04 -21.69 -32.10
N VAL A 63 13.14 -21.37 -31.13
CA VAL A 63 13.51 -20.76 -29.85
C VAL A 63 14.32 -21.76 -29.01
N LEU A 64 15.60 -21.43 -28.76
CA LEU A 64 16.47 -22.19 -27.87
C LEU A 64 16.38 -21.73 -26.42
N SER A 65 16.22 -20.42 -26.20
CA SER A 65 16.13 -19.85 -24.90
C SER A 65 15.36 -18.52 -24.92
N GLN A 66 14.47 -18.34 -24.00
CA GLN A 66 13.71 -17.11 -23.84
C GLN A 66 13.67 -16.69 -22.35
N SER A 67 13.79 -15.39 -22.10
CA SER A 67 13.67 -14.85 -20.75
C SER A 67 12.20 -14.83 -20.33
N ALA A 68 11.88 -15.48 -19.23
CA ALA A 68 10.57 -15.39 -18.57
C ALA A 68 10.64 -14.46 -17.36
N THR A 69 9.61 -13.66 -17.16
CA THR A 69 9.46 -12.88 -15.94
C THR A 69 8.89 -13.78 -14.86
N VAL A 70 9.60 -13.90 -13.75
CA VAL A 70 9.17 -14.66 -12.58
C VAL A 70 9.00 -13.70 -11.40
N TYR A 71 8.12 -14.05 -10.50
CA TYR A 71 7.77 -13.26 -9.32
C TYR A 71 8.22 -13.97 -8.06
N THR A 72 8.41 -13.21 -7.00
CA THR A 72 8.67 -13.76 -5.67
C THR A 72 7.48 -13.42 -4.79
N VAL A 73 6.81 -14.43 -4.28
CA VAL A 73 5.70 -14.24 -3.34
C VAL A 73 6.26 -14.17 -1.93
N TYR A 74 5.96 -13.06 -1.25
CA TYR A 74 6.35 -12.83 0.14
C TYR A 74 5.16 -12.41 0.98
N ALA A 75 5.24 -12.64 2.27
CA ALA A 75 4.22 -12.26 3.25
C ALA A 75 4.78 -11.25 4.25
N ASP A 76 3.91 -10.33 4.69
CA ASP A 76 4.06 -9.50 5.89
C ASP A 76 3.07 -10.02 6.95
N PRO A 77 3.51 -10.90 7.87
CA PRO A 77 2.63 -11.50 8.86
C PRO A 77 2.05 -10.47 9.85
N LEU A 78 2.78 -9.38 10.11
CA LEU A 78 2.31 -8.34 11.02
C LEU A 78 1.13 -7.59 10.43
N MET A 79 1.25 -7.18 9.15
CA MET A 79 0.17 -6.51 8.41
C MET A 79 -1.04 -7.43 8.23
N LEU A 80 -0.79 -8.71 7.92
CA LEU A 80 -1.83 -9.72 7.80
C LEU A 80 -2.62 -9.85 9.11
N LYS A 81 -1.92 -10.01 10.24
CA LYS A 81 -2.56 -10.11 11.56
C LYS A 81 -3.40 -8.87 11.88
N GLU A 82 -2.90 -7.66 11.61
CA GLU A 82 -3.65 -6.43 11.85
C GLU A 82 -4.98 -6.43 11.08
N LYS A 83 -4.97 -6.89 9.82
CA LYS A 83 -6.18 -6.99 8.99
C LYS A 83 -7.16 -8.06 9.45
N LEU A 84 -6.65 -9.20 9.91
CA LEU A 84 -7.48 -10.27 10.49
C LEU A 84 -8.14 -9.80 11.80
N ASP A 85 -7.38 -9.17 12.69
CA ASP A 85 -7.90 -8.59 13.94
C ASP A 85 -8.95 -7.48 13.68
N ASP A 86 -8.79 -6.70 12.60
CA ASP A 86 -9.78 -5.69 12.20
C ASP A 86 -11.08 -6.30 11.70
N ASN A 87 -11.03 -7.47 11.04
CA ASN A 87 -12.24 -8.20 10.65
C ASN A 87 -12.99 -8.71 11.89
N ASP A 88 -12.29 -9.25 12.86
CA ASP A 88 -12.90 -9.73 14.10
C ASP A 88 -13.54 -8.59 14.91
N LYS A 89 -12.88 -7.41 14.98
CA LYS A 89 -13.47 -6.20 15.57
C LYS A 89 -14.76 -5.77 14.87
N LYS A 90 -14.77 -5.77 13.52
CA LYS A 90 -15.99 -5.45 12.75
C LYS A 90 -17.13 -6.43 13.06
N ILE A 91 -16.84 -7.72 13.21
CA ILE A 91 -17.82 -8.73 13.60
C ILE A 91 -18.39 -8.43 14.99
N GLU A 92 -17.53 -8.08 15.96
CA GLU A 92 -17.99 -7.73 17.32
C GLU A 92 -18.84 -6.46 17.32
N GLU A 93 -18.44 -5.44 16.56
CA GLU A 93 -19.21 -4.21 16.38
C GLU A 93 -20.59 -4.48 15.77
N LEU A 94 -20.66 -5.27 14.69
CA LEU A 94 -21.92 -5.64 14.06
C LEU A 94 -22.84 -6.43 15.00
N LYS A 95 -22.30 -7.36 15.78
CA LYS A 95 -23.06 -8.06 16.84
C LYS A 95 -23.57 -7.09 17.89
N GLY A 96 -22.76 -6.11 18.29
CA GLY A 96 -23.14 -5.05 19.21
C GLY A 96 -24.29 -4.16 18.69
N TYR A 97 -24.27 -3.82 17.38
CA TYR A 97 -25.34 -3.06 16.74
C TYR A 97 -26.64 -3.87 16.66
N ILE A 98 -26.55 -5.15 16.27
CA ILE A 98 -27.72 -6.07 16.20
C ILE A 98 -28.40 -6.21 17.57
N ALA A 99 -27.61 -6.26 18.65
CA ALA A 99 -28.12 -6.39 20.00
C ALA A 99 -28.84 -5.13 20.53
N LYS A 100 -28.45 -3.94 20.03
CA LYS A 100 -28.96 -2.63 20.49
C LYS A 100 -30.07 -2.05 19.60
N GLU A 101 -30.22 -2.56 18.38
CA GLU A 101 -31.15 -2.02 17.38
C GLU A 101 -32.52 -2.68 17.54
N ASP A 102 -33.55 -1.82 17.68
CA ASP A 102 -34.96 -2.26 17.80
C ASP A 102 -35.68 -2.29 16.43
N ASP A 103 -35.13 -1.60 15.42
CA ASP A 103 -35.70 -1.56 14.07
C ASP A 103 -35.37 -2.84 13.31
N ALA A 104 -36.39 -3.61 12.97
CA ALA A 104 -36.26 -4.89 12.26
C ALA A 104 -35.57 -4.78 10.90
N SER A 105 -35.78 -3.67 10.17
CA SER A 105 -35.18 -3.46 8.86
C SER A 105 -33.67 -3.24 8.95
N LYS A 106 -33.22 -2.41 9.89
CA LYS A 106 -31.80 -2.14 10.15
C LYS A 106 -31.10 -3.38 10.71
N LYS A 107 -31.78 -4.10 11.61
CA LYS A 107 -31.29 -5.35 12.18
C LYS A 107 -31.03 -6.39 11.09
N ALA A 108 -31.94 -6.54 10.13
CA ALA A 108 -31.75 -7.42 8.96
C ALA A 108 -30.56 -7.01 8.11
N THR A 109 -30.35 -5.69 7.94
CA THR A 109 -29.18 -5.18 7.16
C THR A 109 -27.86 -5.48 7.89
N TYR A 110 -27.82 -5.30 9.21
CA TYR A 110 -26.61 -5.65 9.99
C TYR A 110 -26.35 -7.15 10.01
N GLN A 111 -27.40 -7.96 10.09
CA GLN A 111 -27.29 -9.41 10.01
C GLN A 111 -26.73 -9.86 8.66
N GLN A 112 -27.24 -9.31 7.56
CA GLN A 112 -26.71 -9.59 6.21
C GLN A 112 -25.23 -9.22 6.07
N ARG A 113 -24.80 -8.10 6.66
CA ARG A 113 -23.38 -7.70 6.69
C ARG A 113 -22.54 -8.65 7.54
N LEU A 114 -23.07 -9.08 8.69
CA LEU A 114 -22.40 -10.04 9.56
C LEU A 114 -22.19 -11.37 8.84
N ASP A 115 -23.22 -11.88 8.17
CA ASP A 115 -23.18 -13.14 7.42
C ASP A 115 -22.23 -13.06 6.19
N ALA A 116 -22.00 -11.85 5.66
CA ALA A 116 -21.06 -11.60 4.56
C ALA A 116 -19.62 -11.38 5.02
N THR A 117 -19.38 -11.17 6.33
CA THR A 117 -18.05 -10.90 6.87
C THR A 117 -17.47 -12.17 7.46
N LYS A 118 -16.38 -12.66 6.90
CA LYS A 118 -15.65 -13.82 7.43
C LYS A 118 -14.80 -13.40 8.65
N SER A 119 -14.70 -14.30 9.62
CA SER A 119 -13.79 -14.08 10.77
C SER A 119 -12.32 -14.09 10.33
N GLY A 120 -11.45 -13.52 11.17
CA GLY A 120 -10.01 -13.52 10.92
C GLY A 120 -9.46 -14.93 10.74
N ASP A 121 -9.87 -15.87 11.58
CA ASP A 121 -9.42 -17.27 11.50
C ASP A 121 -9.91 -17.95 10.22
N GLU A 122 -11.18 -17.76 9.82
CA GLU A 122 -11.73 -18.31 8.57
C GLU A 122 -11.00 -17.74 7.34
N CYS A 123 -10.72 -16.43 7.32
CA CYS A 123 -9.94 -15.80 6.26
C CYS A 123 -8.51 -16.35 6.19
N LEU A 124 -7.87 -16.56 7.35
CA LEU A 124 -6.53 -17.13 7.43
C LEU A 124 -6.50 -18.56 6.91
N ASP A 125 -7.44 -19.40 7.31
CA ASP A 125 -7.52 -20.80 6.89
C ASP A 125 -7.71 -20.91 5.38
N GLU A 126 -8.64 -20.14 4.82
CA GLU A 126 -8.88 -20.09 3.38
C GLU A 126 -7.67 -19.58 2.59
N LEU A 127 -6.99 -18.55 3.11
CA LEU A 127 -5.76 -18.03 2.49
C LEU A 127 -4.63 -19.05 2.53
N VAL A 128 -4.45 -19.76 3.66
CA VAL A 128 -3.43 -20.79 3.84
C VAL A 128 -3.65 -21.94 2.86
N GLU A 129 -4.88 -22.43 2.73
CA GLU A 129 -5.21 -23.51 1.78
C GLU A 129 -4.98 -23.08 0.33
N PHE A 130 -5.42 -21.87 -0.02
CA PHE A 130 -5.22 -21.31 -1.36
C PHE A 130 -3.74 -21.14 -1.72
N LEU A 131 -2.94 -20.60 -0.81
CA LEU A 131 -1.50 -20.43 -1.02
C LEU A 131 -0.77 -21.78 -1.08
N ALA A 132 -1.11 -22.72 -0.22
CA ALA A 132 -0.52 -24.06 -0.21
C ALA A 132 -0.73 -24.77 -1.55
N LEU A 133 -1.96 -24.69 -2.09
CA LEU A 133 -2.30 -25.31 -3.37
C LEU A 133 -1.56 -24.64 -4.56
N ASN A 134 -1.60 -23.31 -4.66
CA ASN A 134 -1.04 -22.60 -5.81
C ASN A 134 0.48 -22.50 -5.77
N LEU A 135 1.07 -22.47 -4.59
CA LEU A 135 2.52 -22.43 -4.42
C LEU A 135 3.14 -23.82 -4.24
N GLU A 136 2.35 -24.89 -4.18
CA GLU A 136 2.82 -26.27 -3.95
C GLU A 136 3.70 -26.37 -2.68
N ILE A 137 3.26 -25.72 -1.60
CA ILE A 137 3.94 -25.74 -0.30
C ILE A 137 3.02 -26.43 0.69
N ASP A 138 3.62 -27.11 1.67
CA ASP A 138 2.86 -27.73 2.77
C ASP A 138 2.06 -26.69 3.55
N THR A 139 0.78 -27.01 3.82
CA THR A 139 -0.17 -26.13 4.51
C THR A 139 0.32 -25.67 5.88
N ASN A 140 0.94 -26.59 6.65
CA ASN A 140 1.49 -26.25 7.96
C ASN A 140 2.64 -25.24 7.86
N THR A 141 3.50 -25.40 6.85
CA THR A 141 4.60 -24.48 6.58
C THR A 141 4.10 -23.09 6.21
N VAL A 142 3.06 -23.00 5.38
CA VAL A 142 2.45 -21.70 5.02
C VAL A 142 1.84 -21.04 6.26
N ARG A 143 1.07 -21.80 7.05
CA ARG A 143 0.47 -21.31 8.29
C ARG A 143 1.52 -20.81 9.28
N GLU A 144 2.58 -21.58 9.52
CA GLU A 144 3.68 -21.16 10.40
C GLU A 144 4.32 -19.84 9.94
N LYS A 145 4.57 -19.71 8.63
CA LYS A 145 5.13 -18.48 8.06
C LYS A 145 4.19 -17.28 8.19
N LEU A 146 2.89 -17.44 7.98
CA LEU A 146 1.90 -16.37 8.06
C LEU A 146 1.58 -15.95 9.50
N THR A 147 1.74 -16.84 10.47
CA THR A 147 1.50 -16.54 11.90
C THR A 147 2.74 -16.01 12.63
N LYS A 148 3.92 -16.03 11.99
CA LYS A 148 5.16 -15.57 12.56
C LYS A 148 5.29 -14.06 12.55
N THR A 149 4.81 -13.41 13.59
CA THR A 149 4.77 -11.93 13.72
C THR A 149 6.08 -11.25 14.07
N ASP A 150 7.19 -11.98 14.17
CA ASP A 150 8.50 -11.44 14.51
C ASP A 150 9.15 -10.66 13.35
N THR A 151 8.68 -10.87 12.13
CA THR A 151 9.24 -10.28 10.91
C THR A 151 8.16 -9.74 10.00
N GLN A 152 8.47 -8.65 9.30
CA GLN A 152 7.57 -8.02 8.32
C GLN A 152 7.79 -8.53 6.88
N TYR A 153 8.75 -9.43 6.68
CA TYR A 153 9.10 -9.93 5.35
C TYR A 153 9.50 -11.41 5.43
N ILE A 154 8.65 -12.28 4.92
CA ILE A 154 8.89 -13.72 4.84
C ILE A 154 8.64 -14.17 3.40
N VAL A 155 9.66 -14.71 2.75
CA VAL A 155 9.52 -15.28 1.41
C VAL A 155 8.77 -16.61 1.50
N LEU A 156 7.66 -16.71 0.79
CA LEU A 156 6.88 -17.95 0.65
C LEU A 156 7.46 -18.82 -0.46
N LYS A 157 7.52 -18.31 -1.69
CA LYS A 157 8.10 -18.99 -2.85
C LYS A 157 8.76 -18.00 -3.80
N LYS A 158 9.86 -18.40 -4.41
CA LYS A 158 10.55 -17.68 -5.49
C LYS A 158 10.21 -18.31 -6.83
N GLU A 159 10.44 -17.55 -7.90
CA GLU A 159 10.26 -18.04 -9.29
C GLU A 159 8.84 -18.50 -9.59
N VAL A 160 7.86 -17.73 -9.13
CA VAL A 160 6.43 -17.99 -9.37
C VAL A 160 6.02 -17.36 -10.69
N GLU A 161 5.18 -18.04 -11.46
CA GLU A 161 4.63 -17.54 -12.72
C GLU A 161 3.65 -16.37 -12.46
N LYS A 162 3.54 -15.48 -13.46
CA LYS A 162 2.62 -14.34 -13.39
C LYS A 162 1.17 -14.74 -13.15
N THR A 163 0.73 -15.83 -13.74
CA THR A 163 -0.62 -16.37 -13.61
C THR A 163 -0.97 -16.68 -12.16
N VAL A 164 -0.04 -17.30 -11.44
CA VAL A 164 -0.20 -17.63 -10.00
C VAL A 164 -0.13 -16.36 -9.15
N SER A 165 0.79 -15.43 -9.46
CA SER A 165 0.88 -14.14 -8.75
C SER A 165 -0.43 -13.36 -8.87
N THR A 166 -1.01 -13.26 -10.07
CA THR A 166 -2.30 -12.58 -10.28
C THR A 166 -3.44 -13.27 -9.55
N ALA A 167 -3.48 -14.61 -9.56
CA ALA A 167 -4.50 -15.37 -8.83
C ALA A 167 -4.43 -15.12 -7.30
N ILE A 168 -3.22 -14.94 -6.77
CA ILE A 168 -3.02 -14.59 -5.35
C ILE A 168 -3.53 -13.16 -5.06
N GLU A 169 -3.23 -12.19 -5.92
CA GLU A 169 -3.71 -10.80 -5.78
C GLU A 169 -5.25 -10.74 -5.85
N ASP A 170 -5.85 -11.47 -6.78
CA ASP A 170 -7.31 -11.54 -6.91
C ASP A 170 -7.95 -12.15 -5.66
N LYS A 171 -7.36 -13.23 -5.11
CA LYS A 171 -7.85 -13.87 -3.89
C LYS A 171 -7.75 -12.97 -2.66
N LEU A 172 -6.65 -12.24 -2.53
CA LEU A 172 -6.48 -11.27 -1.44
C LEU A 172 -7.51 -10.14 -1.52
N THR A 173 -7.80 -9.67 -2.74
CA THR A 173 -8.83 -8.66 -2.99
C THR A 173 -10.22 -9.19 -2.65
N GLU A 174 -10.53 -10.45 -2.98
CA GLU A 174 -11.79 -11.12 -2.64
C GLU A 174 -11.98 -11.24 -1.12
N LEU A 175 -10.93 -11.60 -0.40
CA LEU A 175 -10.95 -11.72 1.07
C LEU A 175 -10.88 -10.34 1.77
N GLY A 176 -10.53 -9.27 1.05
CA GLY A 176 -10.38 -7.92 1.60
C GLY A 176 -9.21 -7.79 2.58
N ILE A 177 -8.20 -8.62 2.43
CA ILE A 177 -6.98 -8.64 3.25
C ILE A 177 -5.74 -8.29 2.43
N ASP A 178 -4.79 -7.63 3.11
CA ASP A 178 -3.46 -7.33 2.61
C ASP A 178 -2.42 -8.05 3.48
N GLY A 179 -1.20 -8.21 2.96
CA GLY A 179 -0.10 -8.79 3.73
C GLY A 179 0.63 -9.91 2.98
N VAL A 180 0.18 -10.27 1.77
CA VAL A 180 0.90 -11.14 0.83
C VAL A 180 1.06 -10.40 -0.49
N ARG A 181 2.23 -10.48 -1.10
CA ARG A 181 2.54 -9.84 -2.38
C ARG A 181 3.51 -10.67 -3.20
#